data_eb18556da00fb868a404be8d77b9eeea
#
_entry.id   eb18556da00fb868a404be8d77b9eeea
#
_cell.length_a   1.000
_cell.length_b   1.000
_cell.length_c   1.000
_cell.angle_alpha   90.00
_cell.angle_beta   90.00
_cell.angle_gamma   90.00
#
_symmetry.space_group_name_H-M   'P 1'
#
loop_
_entity.id
_entity.type
_entity.pdbx_description
1 polymer ?
#
loop_
_entity_poly.entity_id
_entity_poly.type
_entity_poly.pdbx_seq_one_letter_code
_entity_poly.pdbx_strand_id
1 'polypeptide(L)'
;NSSLNFPTPLILVKTIHTEKELKKNLSLENVSVFRQILPFGLKILIKTRTPIAYGEKIINEKNITGFVDEDGFFIKEKYSDKKFLKKISSKVFGWNEKFRERLSKILNFQKDNEVEFVSINFSSNGFLTLEEKSLKIILLGLDPEIIETQLHIISNLKKQLIGKNILGRIDNIDLTEPNNPKIKVFKP
;
A
#
# COMPACT_ATOMS: atom_id res chain seq x y z
N ASN A 1 -15.59 3.98 -20.56
CA ASN A 1 -16.56 4.91 -21.15
C ASN A 1 -16.70 6.06 -20.15
N SER A 2 -16.08 7.21 -20.48
CA SER A 2 -16.28 8.43 -19.71
C SER A 2 -17.68 8.94 -19.98
N SER A 3 -18.42 9.28 -18.92
CA SER A 3 -19.76 9.88 -19.01
C SER A 3 -19.76 11.32 -19.50
N LEU A 4 -18.68 11.78 -20.13
CA LEU A 4 -18.63 13.04 -20.86
C LEU A 4 -19.33 12.85 -22.21
N ASN A 5 -20.66 12.68 -22.16
CA ASN A 5 -21.49 12.75 -23.35
C ASN A 5 -21.53 14.21 -23.83
N PHE A 6 -20.74 14.55 -24.82
CA PHE A 6 -20.96 15.75 -25.61
C PHE A 6 -22.22 15.53 -26.46
N PRO A 7 -23.25 16.43 -26.39
CA PRO A 7 -23.07 17.87 -26.34
C PRO A 7 -23.71 18.56 -25.10
N THR A 8 -23.19 18.31 -23.89
CA THR A 8 -23.64 19.13 -22.74
C THR A 8 -22.91 20.46 -22.78
N PRO A 9 -23.63 21.62 -22.82
CA PRO A 9 -22.98 22.92 -22.73
C PRO A 9 -22.03 22.98 -21.54
N LEU A 10 -20.82 23.49 -21.73
CA LEU A 10 -19.78 23.54 -20.68
C LEU A 10 -20.26 24.21 -19.39
N ILE A 11 -21.19 25.16 -19.49
CA ILE A 11 -21.78 25.85 -18.35
C ILE A 11 -22.61 24.90 -17.45
N LEU A 12 -23.15 23.82 -18.01
CA LEU A 12 -23.97 22.83 -17.31
C LEU A 12 -23.15 21.67 -16.75
N VAL A 13 -21.87 21.56 -17.08
CA VAL A 13 -20.99 20.51 -16.56
C VAL A 13 -20.81 20.71 -15.04
N LYS A 14 -21.25 19.72 -14.26
CA LYS A 14 -21.06 19.70 -12.81
C LYS A 14 -19.61 19.34 -12.47
N THR A 15 -18.72 20.32 -12.30
CA THR A 15 -17.29 20.13 -12.08
C THR A 15 -16.98 19.15 -10.93
N ILE A 16 -17.69 19.30 -9.79
CA ILE A 16 -17.52 18.41 -8.60
C ILE A 16 -17.84 16.94 -8.93
N HIS A 17 -18.87 16.69 -9.75
CA HIS A 17 -19.22 15.33 -10.15
C HIS A 17 -18.14 14.75 -11.07
N THR A 18 -17.68 15.55 -12.03
CA THR A 18 -16.59 15.18 -12.95
C THR A 18 -15.29 14.87 -12.18
N GLU A 19 -14.94 15.66 -11.17
CA GLU A 19 -13.79 15.41 -10.29
C GLU A 19 -13.88 14.05 -9.60
N LYS A 20 -15.05 13.74 -8.99
CA LYS A 20 -15.28 12.46 -8.30
C LYS A 20 -15.17 11.27 -9.26
N GLU A 21 -15.76 11.37 -10.44
CA GLU A 21 -15.68 10.31 -11.44
C GLU A 21 -14.26 10.10 -11.97
N LEU A 22 -13.54 11.17 -12.32
CA LEU A 22 -12.16 11.08 -12.77
C LEU A 22 -11.26 10.47 -11.69
N LYS A 23 -11.40 10.94 -10.45
CA LYS A 23 -10.63 10.42 -9.31
C LYS A 23 -10.84 8.92 -9.11
N LYS A 24 -12.11 8.47 -9.16
CA LYS A 24 -12.47 7.05 -8.98
C LYS A 24 -12.01 6.19 -10.16
N ASN A 25 -12.27 6.62 -11.39
CA ASN A 25 -12.05 5.81 -12.59
C ASN A 25 -10.57 5.68 -12.95
N LEU A 26 -9.77 6.72 -12.67
CA LEU A 26 -8.35 6.78 -13.03
C LEU A 26 -7.41 6.53 -11.85
N SER A 27 -7.94 6.22 -10.65
CA SER A 27 -7.15 6.00 -9.42
C SER A 27 -6.21 7.18 -9.12
N LEU A 28 -6.69 8.40 -9.30
CA LEU A 28 -5.89 9.61 -9.10
C LEU A 28 -5.82 9.99 -7.62
N GLU A 29 -4.72 10.60 -7.20
CA GLU A 29 -4.57 11.14 -5.85
C GLU A 29 -5.44 12.37 -5.67
N ASN A 30 -5.36 13.32 -6.61
CA ASN A 30 -6.20 14.51 -6.62
C ASN A 30 -6.60 14.91 -8.04
N VAL A 31 -7.79 15.51 -8.15
CA VAL A 31 -8.32 16.07 -9.40
C VAL A 31 -9.05 17.35 -9.05
N SER A 32 -8.77 18.40 -9.80
CA SER A 32 -9.50 19.66 -9.70
C SER A 32 -9.96 20.08 -11.08
N VAL A 33 -11.25 20.38 -11.23
CA VAL A 33 -11.86 20.77 -12.49
C VAL A 33 -12.40 22.20 -12.38
N PHE A 34 -11.86 23.09 -13.16
CA PHE A 34 -12.23 24.50 -13.18
C PHE A 34 -12.86 24.88 -14.51
N ARG A 35 -13.88 25.73 -14.47
CA ARG A 35 -14.38 26.39 -15.68
C ARG A 35 -13.43 27.52 -16.04
N GLN A 36 -13.01 27.55 -17.29
CA GLN A 36 -12.16 28.62 -17.84
C GLN A 36 -12.99 29.47 -18.79
N ILE A 37 -12.93 30.78 -18.63
CA ILE A 37 -13.70 31.73 -19.42
C ILE A 37 -12.93 32.08 -20.71
N LEU A 38 -11.59 32.26 -20.60
CA LEU A 38 -10.73 32.60 -21.74
C LEU A 38 -9.45 31.75 -21.70
N PRO A 39 -9.21 30.87 -22.72
CA PRO A 39 -10.20 30.43 -23.72
C PRO A 39 -11.33 29.63 -23.04
N PHE A 40 -12.52 29.67 -23.62
CA PHE A 40 -13.69 29.00 -23.05
C PHE A 40 -13.49 27.48 -22.99
N GLY A 41 -13.56 26.90 -21.79
CA GLY A 41 -13.28 25.47 -21.62
C GLY A 41 -13.30 24.96 -20.18
N LEU A 42 -12.78 23.75 -20.00
CA LEU A 42 -12.51 23.17 -18.66
C LEU A 42 -10.99 23.03 -18.49
N LYS A 43 -10.47 23.53 -17.38
CA LYS A 43 -9.10 23.29 -16.95
C LYS A 43 -9.12 22.14 -15.92
N ILE A 44 -8.42 21.05 -16.22
CA ILE A 44 -8.32 19.88 -15.33
C ILE A 44 -6.89 19.81 -14.81
N LEU A 45 -6.72 19.88 -13.49
CA LEU A 45 -5.46 19.64 -12.81
C LEU A 45 -5.50 18.23 -12.20
N ILE A 46 -4.49 17.45 -12.49
CA ILE A 46 -4.41 16.04 -12.06
C ILE A 46 -3.12 15.84 -11.27
N LYS A 47 -3.25 15.21 -10.09
CA LYS A 47 -2.12 14.64 -9.35
C LYS A 47 -2.26 13.12 -9.36
N THR A 48 -1.27 12.45 -9.95
CA THR A 48 -1.22 10.99 -10.02
C THR A 48 -0.65 10.43 -8.72
N ARG A 49 -1.08 9.21 -8.35
CA ARG A 49 -0.51 8.47 -7.23
C ARG A 49 0.87 7.93 -7.59
N THR A 50 1.78 7.94 -6.62
CA THR A 50 3.12 7.38 -6.78
C THR A 50 3.13 5.95 -6.24
N PRO A 51 3.40 4.93 -7.07
CA PRO A 51 3.47 3.56 -6.63
C PRO A 51 4.75 3.32 -5.81
N ILE A 52 4.63 2.63 -4.65
CA ILE A 52 5.75 2.28 -3.77
C ILE A 52 5.86 0.78 -3.50
N ALA A 53 4.80 0.01 -3.77
CA ALA A 53 4.81 -1.45 -3.67
C ALA A 53 4.04 -2.09 -4.82
N TYR A 54 4.38 -3.33 -5.20
CA TYR A 54 3.54 -4.18 -6.03
C TYR A 54 2.34 -4.65 -5.21
N GLY A 55 1.16 -4.73 -5.83
CA GLY A 55 -0.06 -5.14 -5.15
C GLY A 55 -0.79 -6.26 -5.88
N GLU A 56 -1.30 -7.22 -5.14
CA GLU A 56 -2.21 -8.24 -5.63
C GLU A 56 -3.49 -8.24 -4.81
N LYS A 57 -4.63 -8.35 -5.50
CA LYS A 57 -5.94 -8.52 -4.88
C LYS A 57 -6.77 -9.54 -5.61
N ILE A 58 -7.66 -10.20 -4.88
CA ILE A 58 -8.60 -11.17 -5.44
C ILE A 58 -9.97 -10.53 -5.57
N ILE A 59 -10.53 -10.52 -6.79
CA ILE A 59 -11.90 -10.11 -7.05
C ILE A 59 -12.56 -11.20 -7.88
N ASN A 60 -13.68 -11.75 -7.39
CA ASN A 60 -14.42 -12.82 -8.05
C ASN A 60 -13.48 -13.98 -8.48
N GLU A 61 -12.67 -14.47 -7.55
CA GLU A 61 -11.70 -15.56 -7.73
C GLU A 61 -10.59 -15.27 -8.76
N LYS A 62 -10.53 -14.06 -9.29
CA LYS A 62 -9.47 -13.64 -10.22
C LYS A 62 -8.42 -12.82 -9.50
N ASN A 63 -7.17 -13.20 -9.72
CA ASN A 63 -6.04 -12.43 -9.21
C ASN A 63 -5.83 -11.20 -10.09
N ILE A 64 -5.85 -10.02 -9.48
CA ILE A 64 -5.64 -8.72 -10.15
C ILE A 64 -4.36 -8.12 -9.61
N THR A 65 -3.41 -7.88 -10.50
CA THR A 65 -2.14 -7.23 -10.19
C THR A 65 -2.21 -5.71 -10.40
N GLY A 66 -1.36 -5.01 -9.69
CA GLY A 66 -1.24 -3.56 -9.76
C GLY A 66 -0.16 -3.06 -8.83
N PHE A 67 -0.36 -1.87 -8.30
CA PHE A 67 0.57 -1.21 -7.39
C PHE A 67 -0.18 -0.63 -6.20
N VAL A 68 0.57 -0.28 -5.16
CA VAL A 68 0.04 0.37 -3.97
C VAL A 68 0.88 1.62 -3.70
N ASP A 69 0.20 2.73 -3.33
CA ASP A 69 0.85 3.97 -2.89
C ASP A 69 1.06 4.01 -1.36
N GLU A 70 1.65 5.08 -0.86
CA GLU A 70 1.94 5.28 0.57
C GLU A 70 0.67 5.36 1.45
N ASP A 71 -0.47 5.75 0.88
CA ASP A 71 -1.77 5.76 1.56
C ASP A 71 -2.47 4.38 1.53
N GLY A 72 -1.82 3.36 0.97
CA GLY A 72 -2.37 2.02 0.83
C GLY A 72 -3.40 1.86 -0.30
N PHE A 73 -3.58 2.84 -1.18
CA PHE A 73 -4.49 2.73 -2.31
C PHE A 73 -3.96 1.83 -3.42
N PHE A 74 -4.85 1.02 -3.97
CA PHE A 74 -4.51 0.16 -5.09
C PHE A 74 -4.60 0.90 -6.42
N ILE A 75 -3.51 0.92 -7.18
CA ILE A 75 -3.37 1.53 -8.49
C ILE A 75 -3.37 0.40 -9.52
N LYS A 76 -4.34 0.43 -10.46
CA LYS A 76 -4.36 -0.54 -11.55
C LYS A 76 -3.12 -0.35 -12.44
N GLU A 77 -2.51 -1.45 -12.89
CA GLU A 77 -1.27 -1.44 -13.66
C GLU A 77 -1.30 -0.48 -14.87
N LYS A 78 -2.44 -0.43 -15.59
CA LYS A 78 -2.62 0.46 -16.75
C LYS A 78 -2.53 1.97 -16.45
N TYR A 79 -2.57 2.37 -15.17
CA TYR A 79 -2.50 3.78 -14.74
C TYR A 79 -1.17 4.12 -14.05
N SER A 80 -0.23 3.19 -14.00
CA SER A 80 1.09 3.43 -13.41
C SER A 80 2.11 3.87 -14.45
N ASP A 81 2.95 4.84 -14.08
CA ASP A 81 4.09 5.23 -14.91
C ASP A 81 5.23 4.22 -14.73
N LYS A 82 5.68 3.64 -15.85
CA LYS A 82 6.79 2.66 -15.88
C LYS A 82 8.09 3.16 -15.26
N LYS A 83 8.29 4.46 -15.16
CA LYS A 83 9.48 5.06 -14.55
C LYS A 83 9.65 4.71 -13.07
N PHE A 84 8.55 4.52 -12.34
CA PHE A 84 8.57 4.20 -10.93
C PHE A 84 8.86 2.72 -10.63
N LEU A 85 8.64 1.83 -11.61
CA LEU A 85 8.70 0.38 -11.40
C LEU A 85 10.09 -0.15 -11.02
N LYS A 86 11.16 0.53 -11.43
CA LYS A 86 12.54 0.09 -11.15
C LYS A 86 12.97 0.23 -9.68
N LYS A 87 12.19 0.95 -8.86
CA LYS A 87 12.51 1.22 -7.45
C LYS A 87 11.65 0.43 -6.46
N ILE A 88 10.69 -0.35 -6.96
CA ILE A 88 9.74 -1.07 -6.12
C ILE A 88 10.34 -2.42 -5.74
N SER A 89 10.56 -2.66 -4.46
CA SER A 89 11.05 -3.93 -3.92
C SER A 89 10.00 -4.70 -3.13
N SER A 90 9.04 -3.99 -2.53
CA SER A 90 8.02 -4.58 -1.65
C SER A 90 6.82 -5.13 -2.44
N LYS A 91 6.25 -6.24 -1.96
CA LYS A 91 5.05 -6.86 -2.53
C LYS A 91 3.94 -6.94 -1.48
N VAL A 92 2.72 -6.61 -1.87
CA VAL A 92 1.51 -6.67 -1.04
C VAL A 92 0.57 -7.72 -1.61
N PHE A 93 0.29 -8.76 -0.85
CA PHE A 93 -0.63 -9.84 -1.22
C PHE A 93 -1.93 -9.73 -0.40
N GLY A 94 -3.04 -10.13 -1.01
CA GLY A 94 -4.35 -10.09 -0.35
C GLY A 94 -4.86 -8.68 -0.07
N TRP A 95 -4.46 -7.70 -0.91
CA TRP A 95 -4.93 -6.32 -0.74
C TRP A 95 -6.46 -6.24 -0.71
N ASN A 96 -6.98 -5.51 0.27
CA ASN A 96 -8.39 -5.20 0.39
C ASN A 96 -8.55 -3.80 0.97
N GLU A 97 -9.62 -3.08 0.56
CA GLU A 97 -9.89 -1.72 1.05
C GLU A 97 -9.98 -1.65 2.57
N LYS A 98 -10.51 -2.69 3.24
CA LYS A 98 -10.60 -2.76 4.72
C LYS A 98 -9.23 -2.80 5.42
N PHE A 99 -8.16 -3.19 4.73
CA PHE A 99 -6.80 -3.25 5.29
C PHE A 99 -5.95 -2.04 4.91
N ARG A 100 -6.50 -1.10 4.16
CA ARG A 100 -5.78 0.04 3.59
C ARG A 100 -5.05 0.87 4.66
N GLU A 101 -5.75 1.23 5.73
CA GLU A 101 -5.16 2.04 6.80
C GLU A 101 -3.99 1.32 7.47
N ARG A 102 -4.17 0.03 7.78
CA ARG A 102 -3.11 -0.80 8.37
C ARG A 102 -1.91 -0.94 7.43
N LEU A 103 -2.17 -1.11 6.13
CA LEU A 103 -1.15 -1.15 5.11
C LEU A 103 -0.39 0.17 4.99
N SER A 104 -1.10 1.30 5.00
CA SER A 104 -0.48 2.64 4.98
C SER A 104 0.46 2.85 6.15
N LYS A 105 0.08 2.46 7.37
CA LYS A 105 0.96 2.52 8.56
C LYS A 105 2.26 1.73 8.35
N ILE A 106 2.18 0.52 7.77
CA ILE A 106 3.36 -0.31 7.49
C ILE A 106 4.27 0.33 6.45
N LEU A 107 3.70 0.81 5.34
CA LEU A 107 4.45 1.40 4.24
C LEU A 107 5.14 2.72 4.66
N ASN A 108 4.45 3.55 5.44
CA ASN A 108 5.03 4.77 6.00
C ASN A 108 6.13 4.46 7.02
N PHE A 109 5.90 3.46 7.89
CA PHE A 109 6.92 3.02 8.83
C PHE A 109 8.20 2.54 8.12
N GLN A 110 8.08 1.79 7.04
CA GLN A 110 9.20 1.35 6.21
C GLN A 110 9.97 2.54 5.63
N LYS A 111 9.26 3.59 5.20
CA LYS A 111 9.86 4.81 4.64
C LYS A 111 10.66 5.60 5.68
N ASP A 112 10.16 5.66 6.91
CA ASP A 112 10.72 6.46 7.99
C ASP A 112 11.79 5.71 8.81
N ASN A 113 11.90 4.40 8.63
CA ASN A 113 12.82 3.54 9.35
C ASN A 113 13.64 2.70 8.35
N GLU A 114 14.83 2.28 8.74
CA GLU A 114 15.70 1.41 7.93
C GLU A 114 15.24 -0.06 7.93
N VAL A 115 13.93 -0.28 7.70
CA VAL A 115 13.31 -1.61 7.65
C VAL A 115 12.76 -1.82 6.25
N GLU A 116 13.18 -2.89 5.58
CA GLU A 116 12.68 -3.26 4.25
C GLU A 116 11.82 -4.51 4.33
N PHE A 117 10.51 -4.35 4.15
CA PHE A 117 9.62 -5.49 3.99
C PHE A 117 9.63 -5.97 2.54
N VAL A 118 10.03 -7.22 2.35
CA VAL A 118 10.01 -7.90 1.04
C VAL A 118 8.58 -8.20 0.64
N SER A 119 7.78 -8.69 1.60
CA SER A 119 6.36 -8.95 1.39
C SER A 119 5.50 -8.57 2.59
N ILE A 120 4.26 -8.16 2.30
CA ILE A 120 3.19 -7.84 3.25
C ILE A 120 2.00 -8.68 2.83
N ASN A 121 1.61 -9.65 3.65
CA ASN A 121 0.58 -10.63 3.32
C ASN A 121 -0.63 -10.47 4.22
N PHE A 122 -1.78 -10.16 3.64
CA PHE A 122 -3.09 -10.23 4.31
C PHE A 122 -3.81 -11.50 3.86
N SER A 123 -4.10 -12.38 4.78
CA SER A 123 -4.97 -13.52 4.52
C SER A 123 -6.44 -13.08 4.39
N SER A 124 -7.31 -13.96 3.94
CA SER A 124 -8.73 -13.67 3.73
C SER A 124 -9.46 -13.22 4.99
N ASN A 125 -9.06 -13.71 6.16
CA ASN A 125 -9.59 -13.32 7.47
C ASN A 125 -8.91 -12.04 8.05
N GLY A 126 -7.90 -11.48 7.35
CA GLY A 126 -7.18 -10.28 7.79
C GLY A 126 -5.94 -10.54 8.66
N PHE A 127 -5.54 -11.81 8.85
CA PHE A 127 -4.29 -12.11 9.52
C PHE A 127 -3.12 -11.55 8.71
N LEU A 128 -2.27 -10.77 9.37
CA LEU A 128 -1.14 -10.08 8.75
C LEU A 128 0.17 -10.78 9.05
N THR A 129 0.92 -11.00 7.97
CA THR A 129 2.28 -11.52 8.02
C THR A 129 3.19 -10.61 7.22
N LEU A 130 4.35 -10.27 7.76
CA LEU A 130 5.40 -9.54 7.06
C LEU A 130 6.58 -10.47 6.79
N GLU A 131 7.29 -10.21 5.71
CA GLU A 131 8.60 -10.78 5.45
C GLU A 131 9.63 -9.66 5.40
N GLU A 132 10.59 -9.70 6.30
CA GLU A 132 11.72 -8.77 6.33
C GLU A 132 13.00 -9.53 5.94
N LYS A 133 13.86 -8.86 5.21
CA LYS A 133 15.06 -9.47 4.59
C LYS A 133 15.95 -10.24 5.58
N SER A 134 16.12 -9.68 6.78
CA SER A 134 17.00 -10.22 7.81
C SER A 134 16.27 -11.03 8.87
N LEU A 135 15.04 -10.62 9.23
CA LEU A 135 14.24 -11.21 10.29
C LEU A 135 13.30 -12.33 9.79
N LYS A 136 13.25 -12.54 8.46
CA LYS A 136 12.41 -13.53 7.80
C LYS A 136 10.91 -13.25 8.02
N ILE A 137 10.17 -14.25 8.48
CA ILE A 137 8.72 -14.19 8.64
C ILE A 137 8.36 -13.59 9.99
N ILE A 138 7.46 -12.62 9.99
CA ILE A 138 6.97 -11.93 11.18
C ILE A 138 5.46 -12.02 11.21
N LEU A 139 4.90 -12.66 12.24
CA LEU A 139 3.48 -12.83 12.43
C LEU A 139 2.94 -11.67 13.27
N LEU A 140 2.00 -10.90 12.74
CA LEU A 140 1.39 -9.75 13.41
C LEU A 140 -0.05 -10.00 13.88
N GLY A 141 -0.73 -11.01 13.30
CA GLY A 141 -2.08 -11.38 13.69
C GLY A 141 -3.18 -10.49 13.10
N LEU A 142 -4.31 -10.43 13.81
CA LEU A 142 -5.55 -9.81 13.31
C LEU A 142 -5.75 -8.39 13.80
N ASP A 143 -5.25 -8.04 14.97
CA ASP A 143 -5.54 -6.79 15.66
C ASP A 143 -4.87 -5.58 14.95
N PRO A 144 -5.64 -4.61 14.45
CA PRO A 144 -5.09 -3.42 13.80
C PRO A 144 -4.62 -2.35 14.80
N GLU A 145 -5.05 -2.39 16.07
CA GLU A 145 -4.75 -1.32 17.03
C GLU A 145 -3.32 -1.40 17.55
N ILE A 146 -2.76 -2.61 17.62
CA ILE A 146 -1.40 -2.85 18.14
C ILE A 146 -0.31 -2.74 17.06
N ILE A 147 -0.66 -2.43 15.80
CA ILE A 147 0.29 -2.45 14.67
C ILE A 147 1.51 -1.55 14.90
N GLU A 148 1.33 -0.36 15.44
CA GLU A 148 2.43 0.59 15.67
C GLU A 148 3.41 0.05 16.70
N THR A 149 2.90 -0.53 17.78
CA THR A 149 3.73 -1.20 18.81
C THR A 149 4.54 -2.35 18.19
N GLN A 150 3.89 -3.19 17.36
CA GLN A 150 4.54 -4.30 16.68
C GLN A 150 5.66 -3.83 15.75
N LEU A 151 5.41 -2.77 14.96
CA LEU A 151 6.41 -2.19 14.05
C LEU A 151 7.62 -1.63 14.82
N HIS A 152 7.39 -0.95 15.94
CA HIS A 152 8.48 -0.49 16.80
C HIS A 152 9.31 -1.64 17.38
N ILE A 153 8.66 -2.75 17.76
CA ILE A 153 9.37 -3.96 18.22
C ILE A 153 10.25 -4.51 17.09
N ILE A 154 9.75 -4.60 15.86
CA ILE A 154 10.52 -5.05 14.70
C ILE A 154 11.78 -4.19 14.51
N SER A 155 11.64 -2.85 14.53
CA SER A 155 12.78 -1.95 14.39
C SER A 155 13.81 -2.15 15.50
N ASN A 156 13.37 -2.29 16.74
CA ASN A 156 14.24 -2.52 17.90
C ASN A 156 14.94 -3.88 17.83
N LEU A 157 14.21 -4.94 17.47
CA LEU A 157 14.80 -6.27 17.28
C LEU A 157 15.85 -6.25 16.17
N LYS A 158 15.57 -5.60 15.05
CA LYS A 158 16.54 -5.49 13.96
C LYS A 158 17.83 -4.81 14.45
N LYS A 159 17.73 -3.68 15.14
CA LYS A 159 18.89 -2.96 15.69
C LYS A 159 19.68 -3.82 16.70
N GLN A 160 19.00 -4.54 17.57
CA GLN A 160 19.65 -5.38 18.60
C GLN A 160 20.31 -6.63 18.02
N LEU A 161 19.82 -7.15 16.90
CA LEU A 161 20.29 -8.39 16.30
C LEU A 161 21.33 -8.15 15.20
N ILE A 162 21.49 -6.92 14.71
CA ILE A 162 22.55 -6.56 13.75
C ILE A 162 23.92 -6.94 14.35
N GLY A 163 24.72 -7.67 13.58
CA GLY A 163 26.05 -8.14 14.00
C GLY A 163 26.04 -9.39 14.91
N LYS A 164 24.89 -9.92 15.29
CA LYS A 164 24.81 -11.18 16.03
C LYS A 164 24.61 -12.37 15.08
N ASN A 165 25.31 -13.47 15.33
CA ASN A 165 25.22 -14.71 14.54
C ASN A 165 23.83 -15.37 14.53
N ILE A 166 22.87 -14.82 15.27
CA ILE A 166 21.53 -15.37 15.40
C ILE A 166 20.62 -14.99 14.21
N LEU A 167 20.89 -13.85 13.52
CA LEU A 167 20.06 -13.39 12.39
C LEU A 167 19.85 -14.46 11.31
N GLY A 168 20.92 -15.13 10.91
CA GLY A 168 20.85 -16.20 9.89
C GLY A 168 20.10 -17.46 10.34
N ARG A 169 19.77 -17.57 11.63
CA ARG A 169 19.09 -18.73 12.24
C ARG A 169 17.64 -18.48 12.61
N ILE A 170 17.14 -17.27 12.43
CA ILE A 170 15.73 -16.94 12.68
C ILE A 170 14.87 -17.63 11.62
N ASP A 171 13.86 -18.37 12.05
CA ASP A 171 12.80 -18.98 11.24
C ASP A 171 11.62 -18.02 11.13
N ASN A 172 11.05 -17.67 12.29
CA ASN A 172 9.98 -16.68 12.36
C ASN A 172 9.99 -15.94 13.71
N ILE A 173 9.29 -14.80 13.71
CA ILE A 173 9.04 -13.97 14.90
C ILE A 173 7.53 -13.84 15.04
N ASP A 174 7.00 -14.21 16.19
CA ASP A 174 5.59 -14.06 16.52
C ASP A 174 5.41 -12.84 17.43
N LEU A 175 4.73 -11.84 16.90
CA LEU A 175 4.37 -10.58 17.56
C LEU A 175 2.85 -10.43 17.72
N THR A 176 2.08 -11.51 17.58
CA THR A 176 0.63 -11.46 17.81
C THR A 176 0.29 -10.97 19.22
N GLU A 177 1.18 -11.21 20.18
CA GLU A 177 1.18 -10.67 21.52
C GLU A 177 2.43 -9.78 21.74
N PRO A 178 2.38 -8.48 21.50
CA PRO A 178 3.56 -7.59 21.55
C PRO A 178 4.28 -7.58 22.89
N ASN A 179 3.56 -7.81 23.97
CA ASN A 179 4.13 -7.87 25.34
C ASN A 179 4.90 -9.19 25.60
N ASN A 180 4.76 -10.18 24.75
CA ASN A 180 5.40 -11.49 24.88
C ASN A 180 5.89 -11.99 23.50
N PRO A 181 6.88 -11.30 22.88
CA PRO A 181 7.38 -11.65 21.57
C PRO A 181 8.10 -13.01 21.60
N LYS A 182 7.82 -13.87 20.63
CA LYS A 182 8.43 -15.20 20.53
C LYS A 182 9.30 -15.27 19.28
N ILE A 183 10.56 -15.69 19.43
CA ILE A 183 11.49 -15.87 18.32
C ILE A 183 11.77 -17.36 18.17
N LYS A 184 11.42 -17.92 17.02
CA LYS A 184 11.74 -19.28 16.66
C LYS A 184 13.02 -19.31 15.83
N VAL A 185 13.94 -20.15 16.19
CA VAL A 185 15.20 -20.35 15.48
C VAL A 185 15.30 -21.75 14.92
N PHE A 186 15.94 -21.90 13.78
CA PHE A 186 16.29 -23.22 13.27
C PHE A 186 17.25 -23.92 14.23
N LYS A 187 16.95 -25.18 14.53
CA LYS A 187 17.95 -26.04 15.20
C LYS A 187 19.07 -26.35 14.20
N PRO A 188 20.32 -26.32 14.65
CA PRO A 188 21.47 -26.71 13.82
C PRO A 188 21.37 -28.16 13.36
#